data_63f2111913a39ff1447a5e5c23a56d30
#
_entry.id   63f2111913a39ff1447a5e5c23a56d30
#
_cell.length_a   1.000
_cell.length_b   1.000
_cell.length_c   1.000
_cell.angle_alpha   90.00
_cell.angle_beta   90.00
_cell.angle_gamma   90.00
#
_symmetry.space_group_name_H-M   'P 1'
#
loop_
_entity.id
_entity.type
_entity.pdbx_description
1 polymer ?
#
loop_
_entity_poly.entity_id
_entity_poly.type
_entity_poly.pdbx_seq_one_letter_code
_entity_poly.pdbx_strand_id
1 'polypeptide(L)'
;MLGDVGHREMVEHLGSIASTIRRPSGIVVVSAHWEESEVTITAHPEPPIIYDYYGFSPESYSLEYPAPGDPGLAARLVDTLAEKGIAARLDHGRGFDHGLYIPLLLMYPEADIPCVQLSLLSDLEPEKHIRIGEALSNLARDNIMVLGSGFSFHNLKVLLGGDSSGRDSQNEAFESWLIDTCTSSEIDESTRTKRLMNWQRAPAARYCHPREEHLLPLHVCYGVTKSACIGHAELTIMGKKSSTYFW
;
A
#
# COMPACT_ATOMS: atom_id res chain seq x y z
N MET A 1 -2.60 9.79 -14.52
CA MET A 1 -2.37 10.20 -13.12
C MET A 1 -1.88 11.64 -13.04
N LEU A 2 -0.71 11.98 -13.51
CA LEU A 2 -0.22 13.36 -13.52
C LEU A 2 -1.04 14.20 -14.52
N GLY A 3 -1.93 15.08 -13.99
CA GLY A 3 -2.82 15.92 -14.79
C GLY A 3 -4.21 15.34 -15.10
N ASP A 4 -4.49 14.12 -14.72
CA ASP A 4 -5.82 13.52 -14.87
C ASP A 4 -6.75 13.97 -13.74
N VAL A 5 -7.90 14.53 -14.13
CA VAL A 5 -8.93 15.05 -13.20
C VAL A 5 -9.45 13.95 -12.25
N GLY A 6 -9.53 12.72 -12.72
CA GLY A 6 -10.00 11.57 -11.92
C GLY A 6 -9.12 11.21 -10.72
N HIS A 7 -7.88 11.70 -10.69
CA HIS A 7 -6.92 11.43 -9.60
C HIS A 7 -6.58 12.69 -8.78
N ARG A 8 -7.26 13.82 -9.01
CA ARG A 8 -6.91 15.10 -8.39
C ARG A 8 -6.88 15.04 -6.87
N GLU A 9 -7.94 14.52 -6.23
CA GLU A 9 -8.02 14.42 -4.77
C GLU A 9 -6.88 13.58 -4.19
N MET A 10 -6.51 12.48 -4.85
CA MET A 10 -5.39 11.65 -4.44
C MET A 10 -4.05 12.39 -4.55
N VAL A 11 -3.82 13.10 -5.66
CA VAL A 11 -2.59 13.88 -5.88
C VAL A 11 -2.46 14.97 -4.82
N GLU A 12 -3.51 15.74 -4.57
CA GLU A 12 -3.55 16.78 -3.55
C GLU A 12 -3.34 16.21 -2.15
N HIS A 13 -3.99 15.08 -1.83
CA HIS A 13 -3.87 14.42 -0.54
C HIS A 13 -2.43 13.90 -0.30
N LEU A 14 -1.86 13.14 -1.24
CA LEU A 14 -0.49 12.63 -1.10
C LEU A 14 0.55 13.74 -1.02
N GLY A 15 0.39 14.82 -1.81
CA GLY A 15 1.27 16.00 -1.73
C GLY A 15 1.18 16.73 -0.39
N SER A 16 -0.01 16.76 0.24
CA SER A 16 -0.20 17.45 1.52
C SER A 16 0.23 16.61 2.73
N ILE A 17 -0.02 15.29 2.70
CA ILE A 17 0.16 14.45 3.88
C ILE A 17 1.61 14.34 4.33
N ALA A 18 2.56 14.35 3.39
CA ALA A 18 3.99 14.31 3.69
C ALA A 18 4.43 15.45 4.62
N SER A 19 3.73 16.60 4.57
CA SER A 19 4.02 17.74 5.45
C SER A 19 3.44 17.59 6.86
N THR A 20 2.51 16.66 7.07
CA THR A 20 1.83 16.44 8.36
C THR A 20 2.47 15.34 9.19
N ILE A 21 3.30 14.51 8.59
CA ILE A 21 4.02 13.42 9.26
C ILE A 21 5.50 13.78 9.42
N ARG A 22 6.12 13.23 10.46
CA ARG A 22 7.57 13.39 10.62
C ARG A 22 8.28 12.77 9.43
N ARG A 23 9.20 13.52 8.81
CA ARG A 23 10.00 12.99 7.69
C ARG A 23 10.72 11.71 8.10
N PRO A 24 10.48 10.59 7.41
CA PRO A 24 11.12 9.31 7.74
C PRO A 24 12.59 9.32 7.32
N SER A 25 13.40 8.50 8.01
CA SER A 25 14.80 8.24 7.66
C SER A 25 14.96 7.11 6.64
N GLY A 26 13.91 6.33 6.40
CA GLY A 26 13.81 5.30 5.39
C GLY A 26 12.36 4.87 5.19
N ILE A 27 12.04 4.30 4.05
CA ILE A 27 10.67 3.89 3.71
C ILE A 27 10.66 2.43 3.26
N VAL A 28 9.78 1.64 3.86
CA VAL A 28 9.44 0.28 3.40
C VAL A 28 8.10 0.38 2.68
N VAL A 29 8.08 0.11 1.37
CA VAL A 29 6.85 0.13 0.58
C VAL A 29 6.37 -1.29 0.33
N VAL A 30 5.17 -1.60 0.74
CA VAL A 30 4.47 -2.85 0.40
C VAL A 30 3.63 -2.60 -0.84
N SER A 31 4.05 -3.13 -1.98
CA SER A 31 3.39 -2.87 -3.26
C SER A 31 2.43 -3.98 -3.66
N ALA A 32 1.22 -3.60 -4.05
CA ALA A 32 0.23 -4.49 -4.65
C ALA A 32 0.66 -5.08 -6.01
N HIS A 33 1.72 -4.54 -6.63
CA HIS A 33 2.19 -4.92 -7.97
C HIS A 33 3.33 -5.94 -7.97
N TRP A 34 3.69 -6.45 -6.78
CA TRP A 34 4.74 -7.44 -6.65
C TRP A 34 4.34 -8.59 -5.77
N GLU A 35 4.26 -9.77 -6.33
CA GLU A 35 3.87 -11.01 -5.65
C GLU A 35 4.96 -12.06 -5.81
N GLU A 36 5.30 -12.74 -4.71
CA GLU A 36 6.31 -13.79 -4.65
C GLU A 36 5.84 -14.96 -3.79
N SER A 37 6.45 -16.14 -3.95
CA SER A 37 6.12 -17.31 -3.13
C SER A 37 6.56 -17.18 -1.67
N GLU A 38 7.54 -16.33 -1.41
CA GLU A 38 8.02 -15.92 -0.09
C GLU A 38 8.25 -14.41 -0.07
N VAL A 39 8.28 -13.81 1.11
CA VAL A 39 8.52 -12.36 1.21
C VAL A 39 9.84 -12.02 0.56
N THR A 40 9.80 -11.15 -0.44
CA THR A 40 10.99 -10.75 -1.19
C THR A 40 11.18 -9.25 -1.05
N ILE A 41 12.41 -8.80 -0.86
CA ILE A 41 12.75 -7.41 -0.53
C ILE A 41 13.83 -6.92 -1.48
N THR A 42 13.59 -5.76 -2.12
CA THR A 42 14.61 -5.14 -2.97
C THR A 42 15.85 -4.78 -2.19
N ALA A 43 17.04 -5.12 -2.72
CA ALA A 43 18.32 -4.91 -2.06
C ALA A 43 19.39 -4.30 -2.97
N HIS A 44 19.01 -3.73 -4.10
CA HIS A 44 19.93 -2.96 -4.95
C HIS A 44 20.16 -1.58 -4.33
N PRO A 45 21.41 -1.06 -4.27
CA PRO A 45 21.68 0.27 -3.72
C PRO A 45 21.13 1.42 -4.57
N GLU A 46 21.00 1.21 -5.87
CA GLU A 46 20.45 2.15 -6.87
C GLU A 46 19.42 1.43 -7.74
N PRO A 47 18.20 1.16 -7.21
CA PRO A 47 17.22 0.37 -7.93
C PRO A 47 16.71 1.10 -9.18
N PRO A 48 16.70 0.45 -10.36
CA PRO A 48 16.08 1.05 -11.54
C PRO A 48 14.56 1.16 -11.39
N ILE A 49 13.92 2.02 -12.19
CA ILE A 49 12.47 2.06 -12.29
C ILE A 49 11.97 0.92 -13.20
N ILE A 50 10.86 0.31 -12.78
CA ILE A 50 10.10 -0.66 -13.58
C ILE A 50 8.79 0.00 -14.00
N TYR A 51 8.61 0.20 -15.30
CA TYR A 51 7.32 0.65 -15.86
C TYR A 51 6.43 -0.57 -16.09
N ASP A 52 5.80 -1.03 -14.99
CA ASP A 52 4.96 -2.23 -14.94
C ASP A 52 3.51 -2.00 -15.39
N TYR A 53 3.28 -0.96 -16.18
CA TYR A 53 2.00 -0.59 -16.77
C TYR A 53 2.15 -0.41 -18.28
N TYR A 54 1.03 -0.38 -19.00
CA TYR A 54 1.01 -0.22 -20.45
C TYR A 54 -0.21 0.59 -20.90
N GLY A 55 -0.16 1.11 -22.14
CA GLY A 55 -1.27 1.87 -22.73
C GLY A 55 -1.39 3.32 -22.29
N PHE A 56 -0.36 3.87 -21.62
CA PHE A 56 -0.27 5.27 -21.25
C PHE A 56 0.50 6.10 -22.28
N SER A 57 0.49 7.42 -22.11
CA SER A 57 1.23 8.33 -22.98
C SER A 57 2.74 8.11 -22.83
N PRO A 58 3.55 8.44 -23.87
CA PRO A 58 5.01 8.26 -23.83
C PRO A 58 5.68 8.92 -22.63
N GLU A 59 5.18 10.06 -22.17
CA GLU A 59 5.71 10.79 -21.01
C GLU A 59 5.64 9.97 -19.72
N SER A 60 4.67 9.07 -19.62
CA SER A 60 4.54 8.18 -18.46
C SER A 60 5.69 7.17 -18.34
N TYR A 61 6.39 6.89 -19.46
CA TYR A 61 7.52 5.97 -19.49
C TYR A 61 8.88 6.69 -19.40
N SER A 62 8.86 7.97 -19.09
CA SER A 62 10.05 8.79 -18.83
C SER A 62 10.05 9.41 -17.42
N LEU A 63 9.15 8.94 -16.53
CA LEU A 63 9.15 9.35 -15.15
C LEU A 63 10.41 8.84 -14.44
N GLU A 64 11.06 9.71 -13.69
CA GLU A 64 12.24 9.37 -12.90
C GLU A 64 11.94 9.56 -11.42
N TYR A 65 12.40 8.64 -10.60
CA TYR A 65 12.38 8.72 -9.15
C TYR A 65 13.65 8.05 -8.61
N PRO A 66 14.80 8.74 -8.61
CA PRO A 66 16.11 8.16 -8.31
C PRO A 66 16.37 8.03 -6.80
N ALA A 67 15.36 7.56 -6.05
CA ALA A 67 15.55 7.31 -4.62
C ALA A 67 16.58 6.18 -4.41
N PRO A 68 17.52 6.35 -3.47
CA PRO A 68 18.47 5.29 -3.15
C PRO A 68 17.76 4.08 -2.55
N GLY A 69 18.27 2.90 -2.84
CA GLY A 69 17.91 1.69 -2.10
C GLY A 69 18.65 1.63 -0.77
N ASP A 70 18.21 0.76 0.12
CA ASP A 70 18.87 0.52 1.41
C ASP A 70 19.12 -0.99 1.63
N PRO A 71 20.24 -1.53 1.12
CA PRO A 71 20.61 -2.93 1.34
C PRO A 71 20.75 -3.31 2.81
N GLY A 72 21.15 -2.36 3.67
CA GLY A 72 21.26 -2.59 5.11
C GLY A 72 19.91 -2.76 5.78
N LEU A 73 18.96 -1.91 5.45
CA LEU A 73 17.56 -2.05 5.89
C LEU A 73 16.97 -3.34 5.34
N ALA A 74 17.17 -3.67 4.06
CA ALA A 74 16.66 -4.89 3.45
C ALA A 74 17.16 -6.15 4.17
N ALA A 75 18.46 -6.24 4.49
CA ALA A 75 19.03 -7.35 5.25
C ALA A 75 18.42 -7.45 6.66
N ARG A 76 18.29 -6.32 7.36
CA ARG A 76 17.65 -6.27 8.68
C ARG A 76 16.18 -6.75 8.64
N LEU A 77 15.45 -6.43 7.58
CA LEU A 77 14.06 -6.90 7.41
C LEU A 77 14.00 -8.42 7.24
N VAL A 78 14.91 -9.02 6.47
CA VAL A 78 15.00 -10.48 6.34
C VAL A 78 15.23 -11.13 7.71
N ASP A 79 16.17 -10.63 8.50
CA ASP A 79 16.47 -11.14 9.84
C ASP A 79 15.25 -11.00 10.76
N THR A 80 14.60 -9.83 10.75
CA THR A 80 13.41 -9.54 11.56
C THR A 80 12.24 -10.48 11.22
N LEU A 81 12.02 -10.76 9.93
CA LEU A 81 10.98 -11.70 9.47
C LEU A 81 11.32 -13.14 9.86
N ALA A 82 12.60 -13.54 9.72
CA ALA A 82 13.07 -14.87 10.11
C ALA A 82 12.90 -15.15 11.62
N GLU A 83 13.14 -14.15 12.49
CA GLU A 83 12.88 -14.24 13.93
C GLU A 83 11.40 -14.55 14.26
N LYS A 84 10.49 -14.18 13.37
CA LYS A 84 9.05 -14.47 13.48
C LYS A 84 8.61 -15.72 12.71
N GLY A 85 9.58 -16.49 12.16
CA GLY A 85 9.31 -17.69 11.38
C GLY A 85 8.68 -17.41 10.02
N ILE A 86 8.91 -16.21 9.46
CA ILE A 86 8.46 -15.82 8.13
C ILE A 86 9.66 -15.92 7.19
N ALA A 87 9.56 -16.78 6.17
CA ALA A 87 10.60 -16.89 5.15
C ALA A 87 10.69 -15.60 4.33
N ALA A 88 11.89 -15.11 4.16
CA ALA A 88 12.15 -13.90 3.39
C ALA A 88 13.51 -13.97 2.68
N ARG A 89 13.62 -13.30 1.52
CA ARG A 89 14.87 -13.23 0.75
C ARG A 89 15.11 -11.83 0.19
N LEU A 90 16.35 -11.57 -0.18
CA LEU A 90 16.75 -10.36 -0.87
C LEU A 90 16.67 -10.55 -2.39
N ASP A 91 16.25 -9.50 -3.09
CA ASP A 91 16.35 -9.39 -4.55
C ASP A 91 17.26 -8.21 -4.90
N HIS A 92 18.45 -8.52 -5.43
CA HIS A 92 19.46 -7.53 -5.82
C HIS A 92 19.28 -7.02 -7.26
N GLY A 93 18.34 -7.56 -8.02
CA GLY A 93 18.12 -7.22 -9.42
C GLY A 93 16.85 -6.44 -9.68
N ARG A 94 15.84 -6.59 -8.81
CA ARG A 94 14.56 -5.91 -9.00
C ARG A 94 14.67 -4.42 -8.72
N GLY A 95 14.07 -3.63 -9.62
CA GLY A 95 13.85 -2.20 -9.44
C GLY A 95 12.56 -1.86 -8.70
N PHE A 96 12.24 -0.57 -8.64
CA PHE A 96 11.01 -0.04 -8.03
C PHE A 96 9.87 0.03 -9.06
N ASP A 97 8.74 -0.58 -8.76
CA ASP A 97 7.52 -0.49 -9.57
C ASP A 97 6.69 0.78 -9.25
N HIS A 98 5.65 1.02 -10.04
CA HIS A 98 4.86 2.25 -9.89
C HIS A 98 4.11 2.34 -8.54
N GLY A 99 3.88 1.24 -7.86
CA GLY A 99 3.34 1.24 -6.50
C GLY A 99 4.27 1.92 -5.50
N LEU A 100 5.58 1.94 -5.76
CA LEU A 100 6.53 2.69 -4.95
C LEU A 100 6.70 4.12 -5.48
N TYR A 101 7.13 4.29 -6.74
CA TYR A 101 7.61 5.60 -7.16
C TYR A 101 6.50 6.62 -7.42
N ILE A 102 5.28 6.23 -7.81
CA ILE A 102 4.20 7.19 -8.02
C ILE A 102 3.76 7.88 -6.72
N PRO A 103 3.40 7.16 -5.64
CA PRO A 103 3.04 7.84 -4.40
C PRO A 103 4.21 8.63 -3.81
N LEU A 104 5.43 8.11 -3.88
CA LEU A 104 6.58 8.80 -3.30
C LEU A 104 7.01 10.03 -4.12
N LEU A 105 6.84 10.04 -5.44
CA LEU A 105 7.04 11.23 -6.28
C LEU A 105 6.12 12.39 -5.86
N LEU A 106 4.91 12.08 -5.37
CA LEU A 106 3.97 13.07 -4.87
C LEU A 106 4.26 13.49 -3.43
N MET A 107 4.68 12.54 -2.59
CA MET A 107 4.94 12.78 -1.16
C MET A 107 6.33 13.39 -0.92
N TYR A 108 7.34 12.87 -1.60
CA TYR A 108 8.77 13.21 -1.40
C TYR A 108 9.48 13.39 -2.75
N PRO A 109 9.16 14.45 -3.50
CA PRO A 109 9.65 14.64 -4.87
C PRO A 109 11.18 14.76 -4.98
N GLU A 110 11.88 15.09 -3.89
CA GLU A 110 13.35 15.18 -3.86
C GLU A 110 14.05 13.82 -4.00
N ALA A 111 13.30 12.70 -3.85
CA ALA A 111 13.80 11.32 -4.00
C ALA A 111 15.08 11.02 -3.19
N ASP A 112 15.24 11.62 -2.01
CA ASP A 112 16.45 11.56 -1.19
C ASP A 112 16.31 10.67 0.07
N ILE A 113 15.13 10.03 0.25
CA ILE A 113 14.88 9.10 1.35
C ILE A 113 15.16 7.68 0.85
N PRO A 114 16.03 6.91 1.54
CA PRO A 114 16.30 5.53 1.17
C PRO A 114 15.02 4.67 1.23
N CYS A 115 14.82 3.85 0.21
CA CYS A 115 13.61 3.03 0.07
C CYS A 115 13.96 1.55 -0.12
N VAL A 116 13.11 0.69 0.42
CA VAL A 116 13.04 -0.73 0.05
C VAL A 116 11.60 -1.08 -0.31
N GLN A 117 11.44 -1.98 -1.26
CA GLN A 117 10.13 -2.50 -1.63
C GLN A 117 9.99 -3.93 -1.17
N LEU A 118 8.84 -4.27 -0.63
CA LEU A 118 8.49 -5.58 -0.10
C LEU A 118 7.34 -6.17 -0.89
N SER A 119 7.48 -7.43 -1.31
CA SER A 119 6.44 -8.13 -2.07
C SER A 119 5.27 -8.56 -1.19
N LEU A 120 4.12 -8.74 -1.80
CA LEU A 120 3.06 -9.58 -1.27
C LEU A 120 3.45 -11.06 -1.40
N LEU A 121 2.75 -11.92 -0.67
CA LEU A 121 2.77 -13.36 -0.88
C LEU A 121 1.76 -13.75 -1.98
N SER A 122 2.16 -14.59 -2.92
CA SER A 122 1.35 -14.98 -4.09
C SER A 122 0.11 -15.81 -3.75
N ASP A 123 0.03 -16.37 -2.53
CA ASP A 123 -1.19 -17.02 -2.04
C ASP A 123 -2.24 -16.04 -1.55
N LEU A 124 -1.88 -14.76 -1.40
CA LEU A 124 -2.75 -13.64 -1.03
C LEU A 124 -3.56 -13.86 0.27
N GLU A 125 -3.04 -14.65 1.20
CA GLU A 125 -3.69 -14.93 2.47
C GLU A 125 -3.62 -13.72 3.42
N PRO A 126 -4.75 -13.12 3.81
CA PRO A 126 -4.78 -11.91 4.64
C PRO A 126 -4.07 -12.08 5.99
N GLU A 127 -4.22 -13.22 6.65
CA GLU A 127 -3.57 -13.52 7.93
C GLU A 127 -2.04 -13.44 7.83
N LYS A 128 -1.47 -13.97 6.76
CA LYS A 128 -0.02 -13.93 6.55
C LYS A 128 0.48 -12.50 6.37
N HIS A 129 -0.28 -11.66 5.66
CA HIS A 129 0.07 -10.25 5.47
C HIS A 129 -0.02 -9.43 6.77
N ILE A 130 -1.02 -9.70 7.63
CA ILE A 130 -1.06 -9.12 8.98
C ILE A 130 0.16 -9.54 9.79
N ARG A 131 0.57 -10.82 9.75
CA ARG A 131 1.76 -11.31 10.45
C ARG A 131 3.07 -10.69 9.93
N ILE A 132 3.17 -10.42 8.64
CA ILE A 132 4.30 -9.66 8.08
C ILE A 132 4.35 -8.29 8.77
N GLY A 133 3.22 -7.57 8.83
CA GLY A 133 3.14 -6.28 9.53
C GLY A 133 3.56 -6.37 11.00
N GLU A 134 3.06 -7.37 11.73
CA GLU A 134 3.45 -7.60 13.15
C GLU A 134 4.96 -7.77 13.32
N ALA A 135 5.63 -8.43 12.38
CA ALA A 135 7.08 -8.54 12.40
C ALA A 135 7.77 -7.19 12.24
N LEU A 136 7.17 -6.27 11.48
CA LEU A 136 7.72 -4.93 11.21
C LEU A 136 7.42 -3.89 12.30
N SER A 137 6.73 -4.24 13.38
CA SER A 137 6.23 -3.32 14.42
C SER A 137 7.29 -2.43 15.09
N ASN A 138 8.55 -2.83 15.08
CA ASN A 138 9.63 -2.06 15.70
C ASN A 138 10.24 -0.97 14.78
N LEU A 139 9.90 -0.94 13.49
CA LEU A 139 10.52 -0.02 12.52
C LEU A 139 10.25 1.46 12.83
N ALA A 140 9.08 1.76 13.39
CA ALA A 140 8.74 3.14 13.78
C ALA A 140 9.70 3.74 14.82
N ARG A 141 10.35 2.91 15.68
CA ARG A 141 11.36 3.36 16.65
C ARG A 141 12.59 3.92 15.97
N ASP A 142 12.91 3.43 14.79
CA ASP A 142 14.06 3.87 13.98
C ASP A 142 13.65 4.95 12.96
N ASN A 143 12.43 5.50 13.10
CA ASN A 143 11.86 6.47 12.17
C ASN A 143 11.75 5.92 10.73
N ILE A 144 11.52 4.62 10.58
CA ILE A 144 11.23 3.98 9.29
C ILE A 144 9.72 3.95 9.08
N MET A 145 9.26 4.49 7.96
CA MET A 145 7.86 4.45 7.57
C MET A 145 7.53 3.16 6.83
N VAL A 146 6.41 2.53 7.17
CA VAL A 146 5.82 1.45 6.36
C VAL A 146 4.66 2.04 5.56
N LEU A 147 4.77 2.01 4.24
CA LEU A 147 3.78 2.52 3.29
C LEU A 147 3.12 1.36 2.56
N GLY A 148 1.83 1.14 2.78
CA GLY A 148 1.03 0.20 2.01
C GLY A 148 0.52 0.87 0.73
N SER A 149 1.05 0.45 -0.41
CA SER A 149 0.63 0.95 -1.72
C SER A 149 -0.33 -0.03 -2.39
N GLY A 150 -1.60 0.34 -2.36
CA GLY A 150 -2.73 -0.35 -2.96
C GLY A 150 -3.91 0.61 -3.06
N PHE A 151 -5.11 0.07 -3.25
CA PHE A 151 -6.34 0.86 -3.30
C PHE A 151 -7.41 0.19 -2.46
N SER A 152 -8.29 0.97 -1.81
CA SER A 152 -9.47 0.43 -1.13
C SER A 152 -10.61 0.07 -2.10
N PHE A 153 -10.54 0.52 -3.35
CA PHE A 153 -11.40 0.08 -4.46
C PHE A 153 -10.55 -0.26 -5.69
N HIS A 154 -10.49 -1.53 -6.09
CA HIS A 154 -9.72 -1.96 -7.26
C HIS A 154 -10.49 -2.96 -8.12
N ASN A 155 -11.48 -2.46 -8.86
CA ASN A 155 -12.18 -3.18 -9.91
C ASN A 155 -11.96 -2.47 -11.25
N LEU A 156 -10.94 -2.89 -11.99
CA LEU A 156 -10.57 -2.26 -13.26
C LEU A 156 -11.70 -2.26 -14.30
N LYS A 157 -12.56 -3.29 -14.30
CA LYS A 157 -13.71 -3.33 -15.22
C LYS A 157 -14.69 -2.19 -14.94
N VAL A 158 -14.87 -1.84 -13.67
CA VAL A 158 -15.74 -0.73 -13.26
C VAL A 158 -15.03 0.60 -13.47
N LEU A 159 -13.76 0.73 -13.07
CA LEU A 159 -12.99 1.97 -13.23
C LEU A 159 -12.82 2.37 -14.69
N LEU A 160 -12.57 1.43 -15.59
CA LEU A 160 -12.33 1.68 -17.02
C LEU A 160 -13.61 1.60 -17.85
N GLY A 161 -14.70 1.08 -17.30
CA GLY A 161 -15.98 0.89 -18.00
C GLY A 161 -16.79 2.17 -18.27
N GLY A 162 -16.31 3.32 -17.80
CA GLY A 162 -16.88 4.65 -18.15
C GLY A 162 -18.21 4.98 -17.45
N ASP A 163 -18.74 4.12 -16.58
CA ASP A 163 -19.93 4.44 -15.78
C ASP A 163 -19.54 5.20 -14.51
N SER A 164 -19.14 6.45 -14.71
CA SER A 164 -18.86 7.41 -13.63
C SER A 164 -20.14 8.18 -13.21
N SER A 165 -21.29 7.81 -13.74
CA SER A 165 -22.53 8.60 -13.67
C SER A 165 -23.37 8.26 -12.46
N GLY A 166 -22.86 8.24 -11.27
CA GLY A 166 -23.74 8.16 -10.13
C GLY A 166 -23.17 7.50 -8.87
N ARG A 167 -23.98 7.58 -7.84
CA ARG A 167 -23.73 6.97 -6.55
C ARG A 167 -23.60 5.45 -6.68
N ASP A 168 -22.44 4.92 -6.35
CA ASP A 168 -22.17 3.48 -6.35
C ASP A 168 -22.38 2.91 -4.95
N SER A 169 -23.61 2.45 -4.70
CA SER A 169 -24.00 1.92 -3.38
C SER A 169 -23.17 0.70 -2.93
N GLN A 170 -22.64 -0.08 -3.88
CA GLN A 170 -21.78 -1.22 -3.56
C GLN A 170 -20.40 -0.74 -3.09
N ASN A 171 -19.81 0.23 -3.79
CA ASN A 171 -18.57 0.86 -3.38
C ASN A 171 -18.74 1.56 -2.02
N GLU A 172 -19.81 2.35 -1.85
CA GLU A 172 -20.09 3.04 -0.58
C GLU A 172 -20.25 2.07 0.61
N ALA A 173 -20.93 0.93 0.38
CA ALA A 173 -21.14 -0.06 1.43
C ALA A 173 -19.83 -0.72 1.86
N PHE A 174 -18.92 -1.03 0.93
CA PHE A 174 -17.61 -1.58 1.22
C PHE A 174 -16.71 -0.57 1.93
N GLU A 175 -16.63 0.67 1.42
CA GLU A 175 -15.83 1.74 2.04
C GLU A 175 -16.31 2.04 3.47
N SER A 176 -17.62 2.14 3.70
CA SER A 176 -18.17 2.35 5.05
C SER A 176 -17.79 1.21 5.99
N TRP A 177 -17.83 -0.04 5.53
CA TRP A 177 -17.38 -1.18 6.31
C TRP A 177 -15.87 -1.14 6.60
N LEU A 178 -15.06 -0.75 5.62
CA LEU A 178 -13.61 -0.69 5.75
C LEU A 178 -13.21 0.43 6.73
N ILE A 179 -13.83 1.61 6.60
CA ILE A 179 -13.63 2.74 7.51
C ILE A 179 -14.01 2.33 8.94
N ASP A 180 -15.22 1.78 9.16
CA ASP A 180 -15.63 1.30 10.48
C ASP A 180 -14.62 0.28 11.03
N THR A 181 -14.19 -0.67 10.21
CA THR A 181 -13.23 -1.69 10.63
C THR A 181 -11.90 -1.09 11.03
N CYS A 182 -11.36 -0.11 10.31
CA CYS A 182 -10.05 0.47 10.59
C CYS A 182 -10.08 1.52 11.70
N THR A 183 -11.20 2.27 11.86
CA THR A 183 -11.23 3.47 12.73
C THR A 183 -11.96 3.28 14.04
N SER A 184 -12.97 2.37 14.09
CA SER A 184 -13.87 2.29 15.26
C SER A 184 -13.12 1.92 16.54
N SER A 185 -13.29 2.72 17.58
CA SER A 185 -12.82 2.42 18.94
C SER A 185 -13.72 1.43 19.68
N GLU A 186 -14.92 1.15 19.16
CA GLU A 186 -15.92 0.28 19.78
C GLU A 186 -15.65 -1.22 19.54
N ILE A 187 -14.79 -1.55 18.59
CA ILE A 187 -14.41 -2.94 18.32
C ILE A 187 -13.02 -3.24 18.88
N ASP A 188 -12.92 -4.38 19.57
CA ASP A 188 -11.63 -4.86 20.06
C ASP A 188 -10.71 -5.36 18.92
N GLU A 189 -9.42 -5.47 19.21
CA GLU A 189 -8.42 -5.84 18.18
C GLU A 189 -8.57 -7.29 17.69
N SER A 190 -9.14 -8.18 18.47
CA SER A 190 -9.46 -9.54 18.02
C SER A 190 -10.57 -9.51 16.96
N THR A 191 -11.57 -8.68 17.18
CA THR A 191 -12.68 -8.47 16.25
C THR A 191 -12.19 -7.78 14.97
N ARG A 192 -11.36 -6.72 15.10
CA ARG A 192 -10.76 -6.01 13.96
C ARG A 192 -9.92 -6.96 13.10
N THR A 193 -9.04 -7.72 13.72
CA THR A 193 -8.22 -8.74 13.04
C THR A 193 -9.10 -9.74 12.29
N LYS A 194 -10.14 -10.27 12.94
CA LYS A 194 -11.07 -11.22 12.31
C LYS A 194 -11.83 -10.62 11.13
N ARG A 195 -12.24 -9.35 11.24
CA ARG A 195 -12.89 -8.63 10.12
C ARG A 195 -11.94 -8.53 8.93
N LEU A 196 -10.71 -8.06 9.14
CA LEU A 196 -9.71 -7.93 8.08
C LEU A 196 -9.33 -9.29 7.48
N MET A 197 -9.11 -10.32 8.30
CA MET A 197 -8.84 -11.68 7.80
C MET A 197 -10.00 -12.25 6.95
N ASN A 198 -11.24 -11.87 7.26
CA ASN A 198 -12.44 -12.35 6.56
C ASN A 198 -13.08 -11.23 5.71
N TRP A 199 -12.30 -10.31 5.18
CA TRP A 199 -12.77 -9.15 4.43
C TRP A 199 -13.73 -9.51 3.28
N GLN A 200 -13.61 -10.72 2.70
CA GLN A 200 -14.51 -11.21 1.65
C GLN A 200 -15.98 -11.30 2.08
N ARG A 201 -16.25 -11.29 3.39
CA ARG A 201 -17.60 -11.28 3.97
C ARG A 201 -18.18 -9.87 4.12
N ALA A 202 -17.38 -8.84 3.84
CA ALA A 202 -17.85 -7.45 3.85
C ALA A 202 -18.88 -7.20 2.76
N PRO A 203 -19.76 -6.20 2.95
CA PRO A 203 -20.70 -5.81 1.90
C PRO A 203 -19.96 -5.48 0.59
N ALA A 204 -20.41 -6.07 -0.51
CA ALA A 204 -19.87 -5.87 -1.85
C ALA A 204 -18.33 -6.10 -2.00
N ALA A 205 -17.71 -6.88 -1.12
CA ALA A 205 -16.26 -7.10 -1.09
C ALA A 205 -15.69 -7.51 -2.47
N ARG A 206 -16.28 -8.53 -3.10
CA ARG A 206 -15.81 -9.03 -4.41
C ARG A 206 -16.22 -8.15 -5.60
N TYR A 207 -17.13 -7.23 -5.40
CA TYR A 207 -17.39 -6.17 -6.37
C TYR A 207 -16.26 -5.12 -6.34
N CYS A 208 -15.83 -4.70 -5.15
CA CYS A 208 -14.76 -3.73 -4.99
C CYS A 208 -13.37 -4.33 -5.26
N HIS A 209 -13.16 -5.56 -4.82
CA HIS A 209 -11.92 -6.32 -5.00
C HIS A 209 -12.23 -7.70 -5.60
N PRO A 210 -12.28 -7.83 -6.94
CA PRO A 210 -12.35 -9.15 -7.59
C PRO A 210 -11.21 -10.07 -7.17
N ARG A 211 -10.05 -9.50 -6.83
CA ARG A 211 -8.86 -10.13 -6.32
C ARG A 211 -8.28 -9.33 -5.13
N GLU A 212 -7.46 -9.95 -4.31
CA GLU A 212 -7.01 -9.47 -2.99
C GLU A 212 -5.90 -8.41 -3.03
N GLU A 213 -5.05 -8.43 -4.05
CA GLU A 213 -3.72 -7.81 -4.07
C GLU A 213 -3.72 -6.32 -3.67
N HIS A 214 -4.69 -5.53 -4.14
CA HIS A 214 -4.73 -4.10 -3.83
C HIS A 214 -5.25 -3.77 -2.43
N LEU A 215 -5.85 -4.73 -1.74
CA LEU A 215 -6.28 -4.55 -0.34
C LEU A 215 -5.23 -5.02 0.68
N LEU A 216 -4.35 -5.95 0.30
CA LEU A 216 -3.40 -6.58 1.23
C LEU A 216 -2.31 -5.65 1.78
N PRO A 217 -1.83 -4.61 1.07
CA PRO A 217 -0.94 -3.62 1.68
C PRO A 217 -1.51 -2.98 2.95
N LEU A 218 -2.84 -2.73 3.00
CA LEU A 218 -3.53 -2.26 4.21
C LEU A 218 -3.42 -3.28 5.36
N HIS A 219 -3.51 -4.58 5.08
CA HIS A 219 -3.38 -5.63 6.10
C HIS A 219 -1.98 -5.64 6.72
N VAL A 220 -0.94 -5.38 5.92
CA VAL A 220 0.43 -5.24 6.44
C VAL A 220 0.52 -4.00 7.34
N CYS A 221 0.03 -2.84 6.90
CA CYS A 221 0.06 -1.61 7.70
C CYS A 221 -0.71 -1.77 9.02
N TYR A 222 -1.91 -2.37 9.01
CA TYR A 222 -2.62 -2.71 10.23
C TYR A 222 -1.79 -3.62 11.15
N GLY A 223 -1.12 -4.61 10.58
CA GLY A 223 -0.27 -5.55 11.34
C GLY A 223 0.85 -4.86 12.09
N VAL A 224 1.40 -3.76 11.57
CA VAL A 224 2.50 -3.01 12.22
C VAL A 224 2.11 -2.49 13.61
N THR A 225 0.87 -2.06 13.78
CA THR A 225 0.42 -1.44 15.04
C THR A 225 -0.57 -2.31 15.82
N LYS A 226 -1.37 -3.13 15.14
CA LYS A 226 -2.47 -3.91 15.72
C LYS A 226 -3.38 -3.05 16.58
N SER A 227 -3.80 -1.91 16.00
CA SER A 227 -4.68 -0.94 16.67
C SER A 227 -5.64 -0.32 15.67
N ALA A 228 -6.66 0.40 16.17
CA ALA A 228 -7.41 1.33 15.33
C ALA A 228 -6.44 2.34 14.71
N CYS A 229 -6.71 2.76 13.48
CA CYS A 229 -5.94 3.84 12.87
C CYS A 229 -6.21 5.17 13.59
N ILE A 230 -5.22 6.05 13.62
CA ILE A 230 -5.31 7.37 14.27
C ILE A 230 -5.91 8.44 13.36
N GLY A 231 -6.02 8.14 12.07
CA GLY A 231 -6.63 9.02 11.08
C GLY A 231 -6.92 8.30 9.77
N HIS A 232 -7.84 8.86 9.01
CA HIS A 232 -8.16 8.42 7.66
C HIS A 232 -8.58 9.63 6.81
N ALA A 233 -8.53 9.47 5.49
CA ALA A 233 -9.11 10.42 4.56
C ALA A 233 -9.93 9.67 3.51
N GLU A 234 -11.12 10.18 3.23
CA GLU A 234 -11.98 9.71 2.14
C GLU A 234 -11.69 10.54 0.90
N LEU A 235 -11.50 9.87 -0.22
CA LEU A 235 -11.14 10.47 -1.51
C LEU A 235 -12.10 9.95 -2.58
N THR A 236 -12.24 10.72 -3.65
CA THR A 236 -12.89 10.26 -4.88
C THR A 236 -11.82 10.05 -5.95
N ILE A 237 -11.65 8.80 -6.37
CA ILE A 237 -10.66 8.43 -7.39
C ILE A 237 -11.40 7.79 -8.56
N MET A 238 -11.30 8.40 -9.74
CA MET A 238 -12.02 7.95 -10.95
C MET A 238 -13.54 7.76 -10.73
N GLY A 239 -14.14 8.64 -9.91
CA GLY A 239 -15.57 8.61 -9.57
C GLY A 239 -15.96 7.53 -8.54
N LYS A 240 -15.01 6.85 -7.91
CA LYS A 240 -15.24 5.87 -6.84
C LYS A 240 -14.68 6.38 -5.51
N LYS A 241 -15.41 6.11 -4.44
CA LYS A 241 -14.89 6.35 -3.08
C LYS A 241 -13.70 5.45 -2.80
N SER A 242 -12.69 6.01 -2.23
CA SER A 242 -11.49 5.34 -1.77
C SER A 242 -11.00 5.98 -0.49
N SER A 243 -10.23 5.26 0.32
CA SER A 243 -9.78 5.75 1.62
C SER A 243 -8.30 5.49 1.83
N THR A 244 -7.66 6.39 2.56
CA THR A 244 -6.30 6.22 3.09
C THR A 244 -6.35 6.19 4.61
N TYR A 245 -5.41 5.49 5.24
CA TYR A 245 -5.40 5.24 6.68
C TYR A 245 -4.01 5.50 7.26
N PHE A 246 -3.97 5.94 8.53
CA PHE A 246 -2.77 6.30 9.25
C PHE A 246 -2.77 5.65 10.64
N TRP A 247 -1.67 5.05 11.00
CA TRP A 247 -1.44 4.41 12.29
C TRP A 247 -0.29 5.03 13.05
#